data_1f9724a1563cc12e4bd5b07668be39b3
#
_entry.id   1f9724a1563cc12e4bd5b07668be39b3
#
_cell.length_a   1.000
_cell.length_b   1.000
_cell.length_c   1.000
_cell.angle_alpha   90.00
_cell.angle_beta   90.00
_cell.angle_gamma   90.00
#
_symmetry.space_group_name_H-M   'P 1'
#
loop_
_entity.id
_entity.type
_entity.pdbx_description
1 polymer ?
#
loop_
_entity_poly.entity_id
_entity_poly.type
_entity_poly.pdbx_seq_one_letter_code
_entity_poly.pdbx_strand_id
1 'polypeptide(L)'
;MSKSLKYFFGLFIITLLTACGFQFQNGQLIPEVLRTLNFESANPYGDMELAMRKQLQLNNIQLTEKRSDVPVLRLNKTTFEDKVASVFKQGRKAEKILMLEVVGSVRMPNQQTYPLSVKIRRTFFDNSRAALAKSAEKEVIMNDMREQAARQLISKMVALQHQTQ
;
A
#
# COMPACT_ATOMS: atom_id res chain seq x y z
N MET A 1 -28.85 -25.16 41.55
CA MET A 1 -28.63 -24.69 40.19
C MET A 1 -28.54 -25.92 39.29
N SER A 2 -29.50 -26.10 38.39
CA SER A 2 -29.65 -27.33 37.62
C SER A 2 -28.51 -27.48 36.60
N LYS A 3 -28.05 -28.72 36.37
CA LYS A 3 -26.98 -29.05 35.42
C LYS A 3 -27.29 -28.49 34.02
N SER A 4 -28.56 -28.43 33.62
CA SER A 4 -29.04 -27.86 32.36
C SER A 4 -28.74 -26.37 32.21
N LEU A 5 -28.75 -25.58 33.26
CA LEU A 5 -28.42 -24.15 33.23
C LEU A 5 -26.92 -23.92 32.90
N LYS A 6 -26.05 -24.79 33.36
CA LYS A 6 -24.60 -24.73 33.07
C LYS A 6 -24.32 -25.04 31.60
N TYR A 7 -24.99 -26.04 31.04
CA TYR A 7 -24.87 -26.38 29.62
C TYR A 7 -25.43 -25.28 28.69
N PHE A 8 -26.54 -24.65 29.10
CA PHE A 8 -27.12 -23.52 28.35
C PHE A 8 -26.19 -22.31 28.35
N PHE A 9 -25.57 -22.02 29.50
CA PHE A 9 -24.60 -20.93 29.61
C PHE A 9 -23.30 -21.22 28.83
N GLY A 10 -22.83 -22.46 28.82
CA GLY A 10 -21.68 -22.89 28.01
C GLY A 10 -21.95 -22.78 26.51
N LEU A 11 -23.13 -23.21 26.04
CA LEU A 11 -23.54 -23.11 24.65
C LEU A 11 -23.64 -21.63 24.20
N PHE A 12 -24.16 -20.75 25.05
CA PHE A 12 -24.28 -19.33 24.78
C PHE A 12 -22.91 -18.64 24.67
N ILE A 13 -21.91 -19.04 25.45
CA ILE A 13 -20.54 -18.52 25.34
C ILE A 13 -19.89 -18.95 24.04
N ILE A 14 -20.12 -20.19 23.59
CA ILE A 14 -19.56 -20.72 22.34
C ILE A 14 -20.12 -19.97 21.13
N THR A 15 -21.43 -19.63 21.15
CA THR A 15 -22.04 -18.85 20.06
C THR A 15 -21.57 -17.39 20.00
N LEU A 16 -21.17 -16.79 21.13
CA LEU A 16 -20.57 -15.45 21.16
C LEU A 16 -19.14 -15.41 20.59
N LEU A 17 -18.38 -16.49 20.65
CA LEU A 17 -17.02 -16.57 20.10
C LEU A 17 -16.99 -16.66 18.56
N THR A 18 -18.06 -17.09 17.92
CA THR A 18 -18.17 -17.12 16.44
C THR A 18 -18.60 -15.79 15.84
N ALA A 19 -19.02 -14.82 16.64
CA ALA A 19 -19.48 -13.49 16.17
C ALA A 19 -18.34 -12.55 15.73
N CYS A 20 -17.07 -12.87 16.03
CA CYS A 20 -15.93 -12.20 15.39
C CYS A 20 -15.77 -12.76 13.97
N GLY A 21 -16.64 -12.33 13.05
CA GLY A 21 -16.47 -12.58 11.64
C GLY A 21 -15.17 -11.95 11.14
N PHE A 22 -14.09 -12.72 11.19
CA PHE A 22 -12.83 -12.40 10.52
C PHE A 22 -13.08 -12.54 9.03
N GLN A 23 -13.75 -11.54 8.46
CA GLN A 23 -13.91 -11.47 7.02
C GLN A 23 -12.56 -11.02 6.46
N PHE A 24 -11.79 -11.98 5.93
CA PHE A 24 -10.69 -11.63 5.05
C PHE A 24 -11.28 -10.75 3.95
N GLN A 25 -10.96 -9.47 4.00
CA GLN A 25 -11.26 -8.55 2.94
C GLN A 25 -10.36 -8.94 1.77
N ASN A 26 -10.75 -10.00 1.08
CA ASN A 26 -10.14 -10.44 -0.17
C ASN A 26 -10.23 -9.25 -1.11
N GLY A 27 -9.10 -8.73 -1.48
CA GLY A 27 -8.78 -7.60 -2.32
C GLY A 27 -9.98 -6.83 -2.86
N GLN A 28 -9.90 -5.52 -2.82
CA GLN A 28 -10.89 -4.66 -3.47
C GLN A 28 -11.30 -5.31 -4.79
N LEU A 29 -12.61 -5.48 -5.01
CA LEU A 29 -13.13 -6.01 -6.26
C LEU A 29 -12.60 -5.12 -7.39
N ILE A 30 -11.58 -5.61 -8.07
CA ILE A 30 -10.96 -4.88 -9.17
C ILE A 30 -11.97 -4.86 -10.32
N PRO A 31 -12.44 -3.69 -10.77
CA PRO A 31 -13.34 -3.56 -11.91
C PRO A 31 -12.76 -4.25 -13.15
N GLU A 32 -13.61 -4.82 -13.97
CA GLU A 32 -13.18 -5.61 -15.13
C GLU A 32 -12.25 -4.84 -16.06
N VAL A 33 -12.53 -3.56 -16.29
CA VAL A 33 -11.70 -2.67 -17.11
C VAL A 33 -10.27 -2.50 -16.57
N LEU A 34 -10.04 -2.68 -15.26
CA LEU A 34 -8.74 -2.55 -14.62
C LEU A 34 -8.02 -3.90 -14.42
N ARG A 35 -8.65 -5.03 -14.78
CA ARG A 35 -8.01 -6.36 -14.65
C ARG A 35 -6.85 -6.58 -15.60
N THR A 36 -6.81 -5.82 -16.67
CA THR A 36 -5.71 -5.83 -17.63
C THR A 36 -5.30 -4.38 -17.89
N LEU A 37 -4.03 -4.05 -17.69
CA LEU A 37 -3.52 -2.70 -17.94
C LEU A 37 -2.07 -2.71 -18.40
N ASN A 38 -1.66 -1.61 -19.02
CA ASN A 38 -0.26 -1.33 -19.31
C ASN A 38 0.35 -0.52 -18.14
N PHE A 39 1.57 -0.86 -17.75
CA PHE A 39 2.30 -0.14 -16.71
C PHE A 39 3.55 0.53 -17.27
N GLU A 40 3.58 1.85 -17.20
CA GLU A 40 4.66 2.70 -17.70
C GLU A 40 5.38 3.42 -16.55
N SER A 41 6.71 3.55 -16.65
CA SER A 41 7.54 4.37 -15.75
C SER A 41 8.81 4.80 -16.48
N ALA A 42 9.39 5.91 -16.06
CA ALA A 42 10.70 6.36 -16.52
C ALA A 42 11.86 5.46 -16.03
N ASN A 43 11.68 4.76 -14.90
CA ASN A 43 12.65 3.81 -14.35
C ASN A 43 12.02 2.44 -14.10
N PRO A 44 11.89 1.57 -15.13
CA PRO A 44 11.17 0.29 -15.01
C PRO A 44 11.70 -0.68 -13.95
N TYR A 45 12.94 -0.51 -13.52
CA TYR A 45 13.63 -1.36 -12.54
C TYR A 45 13.79 -0.69 -11.17
N GLY A 46 13.17 0.47 -10.95
CA GLY A 46 13.18 1.16 -9.68
C GLY A 46 12.43 0.37 -8.60
N ASP A 47 12.82 0.58 -7.35
CA ASP A 47 12.22 -0.14 -6.21
C ASP A 47 10.71 0.11 -6.09
N MET A 48 10.25 1.34 -6.38
CA MET A 48 8.82 1.68 -6.37
C MET A 48 8.07 0.96 -7.48
N GLU A 49 8.66 0.88 -8.65
CA GLU A 49 8.12 0.19 -9.81
C GLU A 49 8.03 -1.32 -9.59
N LEU A 50 9.04 -1.91 -8.97
CA LEU A 50 9.02 -3.33 -8.58
C LEU A 50 7.93 -3.59 -7.53
N ALA A 51 7.81 -2.72 -6.52
CA ALA A 51 6.73 -2.81 -5.53
C ALA A 51 5.34 -2.67 -6.18
N MET A 52 5.20 -1.76 -7.16
CA MET A 52 3.94 -1.58 -7.89
C MET A 52 3.58 -2.81 -8.72
N ARG A 53 4.52 -3.38 -9.49
CA ARG A 53 4.30 -4.62 -10.26
C ARG A 53 3.87 -5.77 -9.35
N LYS A 54 4.57 -5.96 -8.22
CA LYS A 54 4.23 -6.98 -7.21
C LYS A 54 2.80 -6.80 -6.72
N GLN A 55 2.40 -5.57 -6.36
CA GLN A 55 1.05 -5.31 -5.84
C GLN A 55 -0.02 -5.46 -6.92
N LEU A 56 0.24 -5.08 -8.17
CA LEU A 56 -0.68 -5.34 -9.29
C LEU A 56 -0.91 -6.85 -9.48
N GLN A 57 0.14 -7.66 -9.47
CA GLN A 57 0.05 -9.12 -9.59
C GLN A 57 -0.71 -9.75 -8.41
N LEU A 58 -0.46 -9.30 -7.18
CA LEU A 58 -1.16 -9.77 -5.98
C LEU A 58 -2.68 -9.47 -6.02
N ASN A 59 -3.07 -8.43 -6.74
CA ASN A 59 -4.48 -8.08 -6.99
C ASN A 59 -5.03 -8.71 -8.27
N ASN A 60 -4.35 -9.71 -8.86
CA ASN A 60 -4.74 -10.40 -10.10
C ASN A 60 -4.91 -9.44 -11.31
N ILE A 61 -4.18 -8.33 -11.33
CA ILE A 61 -4.14 -7.41 -12.46
C ILE A 61 -3.06 -7.88 -13.44
N GLN A 62 -3.46 -8.19 -14.66
CA GLN A 62 -2.56 -8.64 -15.72
C GLN A 62 -1.88 -7.44 -16.39
N LEU A 63 -0.56 -7.52 -16.50
CA LEU A 63 0.23 -6.52 -17.22
C LEU A 63 0.37 -6.90 -18.70
N THR A 64 0.11 -5.95 -19.57
CA THR A 64 0.19 -6.14 -21.03
C THR A 64 1.00 -5.02 -21.69
N GLU A 65 1.33 -5.22 -22.94
CA GLU A 65 1.89 -4.15 -23.78
C GLU A 65 0.86 -3.04 -24.00
N LYS A 66 1.36 -1.87 -24.40
CA LYS A 66 0.53 -0.70 -24.65
C LYS A 66 -0.40 -0.94 -25.83
N ARG A 67 -1.71 -0.80 -25.58
CA ARG A 67 -2.78 -0.84 -26.59
C ARG A 67 -3.80 0.26 -26.31
N SER A 68 -4.59 0.60 -27.32
CA SER A 68 -5.60 1.66 -27.21
C SER A 68 -6.81 1.26 -26.34
N ASP A 69 -7.07 -0.04 -26.25
CA ASP A 69 -8.21 -0.64 -25.55
C ASP A 69 -7.97 -0.96 -24.08
N VAL A 70 -6.75 -0.74 -23.58
CA VAL A 70 -6.41 -1.00 -22.17
C VAL A 70 -6.00 0.27 -21.42
N PRO A 71 -6.33 0.37 -20.13
CA PRO A 71 -5.84 1.46 -19.30
C PRO A 71 -4.32 1.49 -19.24
N VAL A 72 -3.75 2.68 -19.10
CA VAL A 72 -2.31 2.88 -18.89
C VAL A 72 -2.10 3.52 -17.53
N LEU A 73 -1.48 2.78 -16.60
CA LEU A 73 -1.00 3.30 -15.35
C LEU A 73 0.44 3.79 -15.53
N ARG A 74 0.69 5.07 -15.28
CA ARG A 74 2.03 5.66 -15.38
C ARG A 74 2.47 6.19 -14.03
N LEU A 75 3.68 5.82 -13.58
CA LEU A 75 4.37 6.49 -12.51
C LEU A 75 5.22 7.62 -13.08
N ASN A 76 4.90 8.86 -12.68
CA ASN A 76 5.55 10.07 -13.20
C ASN A 76 6.74 10.47 -12.33
N LYS A 77 6.61 10.36 -11.01
CA LYS A 77 7.63 10.78 -10.06
C LYS A 77 7.51 10.01 -8.75
N THR A 78 8.64 9.58 -8.23
CA THR A 78 8.79 9.05 -6.86
C THR A 78 9.81 9.91 -6.14
N THR A 79 9.43 10.49 -4.99
CA THR A 79 10.30 11.31 -4.16
C THR A 79 10.39 10.68 -2.79
N PHE A 80 11.61 10.48 -2.31
CA PHE A 80 11.89 10.04 -0.96
C PHE A 80 12.67 11.14 -0.23
N GLU A 81 12.20 11.53 0.95
CA GLU A 81 12.85 12.53 1.81
C GLU A 81 12.96 11.97 3.22
N ASP A 82 14.05 12.33 3.92
CA ASP A 82 14.16 12.18 5.36
C ASP A 82 14.37 13.57 6.00
N LYS A 83 13.63 13.83 7.07
CA LYS A 83 13.73 15.08 7.83
C LYS A 83 13.97 14.75 9.28
N VAL A 84 14.90 15.46 9.90
CA VAL A 84 15.11 15.40 11.35
C VAL A 84 13.93 16.05 12.03
N ALA A 85 13.21 15.29 12.86
CA ALA A 85 12.09 15.79 13.65
C ALA A 85 12.56 16.29 15.03
N SER A 86 13.47 15.54 15.68
CA SER A 86 14.04 15.94 16.96
C SER A 86 15.45 15.39 17.15
N VAL A 87 16.24 16.07 17.97
CA VAL A 87 17.57 15.63 18.38
C VAL A 87 17.58 15.52 19.91
N PHE A 88 17.89 14.33 20.44
CA PHE A 88 17.99 14.13 21.88
C PHE A 88 19.22 14.83 22.46
N LYS A 89 19.11 15.26 23.73
CA LYS A 89 20.25 15.81 24.50
C LYS A 89 21.45 14.87 24.36
N GLN A 90 22.62 15.40 23.98
CA GLN A 90 23.89 14.73 23.63
C GLN A 90 24.08 14.35 22.16
N GLY A 91 23.21 14.71 21.23
CA GLY A 91 23.40 14.55 19.78
C GLY A 91 23.52 13.12 19.25
N ARG A 92 23.24 12.10 20.08
CA ARG A 92 23.52 10.69 19.77
C ARG A 92 22.36 9.91 19.17
N LYS A 93 21.13 10.42 19.33
CA LYS A 93 19.92 9.86 18.75
C LYS A 93 19.15 10.98 18.09
N ALA A 94 18.61 10.72 16.93
CA ALA A 94 17.75 11.63 16.21
C ALA A 94 16.47 10.91 15.82
N GLU A 95 15.34 11.58 16.01
CA GLU A 95 14.10 11.16 15.42
C GLU A 95 14.02 11.75 14.02
N LYS A 96 13.79 10.91 13.02
CA LYS A 96 13.62 11.29 11.63
C LYS A 96 12.23 10.93 11.15
N ILE A 97 11.66 11.76 10.31
CA ILE A 97 10.44 11.44 9.55
C ILE A 97 10.86 11.09 8.14
N LEU A 98 10.59 9.85 7.76
CA LEU A 98 10.72 9.35 6.41
C LEU A 98 9.44 9.68 5.64
N MET A 99 9.56 10.27 4.47
CA MET A 99 8.43 10.63 3.61
C MET A 99 8.65 10.08 2.22
N LEU A 100 7.66 9.35 1.73
CA LEU A 100 7.59 8.86 0.36
C LEU A 100 6.39 9.54 -0.31
N GLU A 101 6.62 10.23 -1.41
CA GLU A 101 5.60 10.77 -2.29
C GLU A 101 5.69 10.09 -3.65
N VAL A 102 4.58 9.55 -4.11
CA VAL A 102 4.46 8.92 -5.43
C VAL A 102 3.37 9.66 -6.20
N VAL A 103 3.74 10.17 -7.36
CA VAL A 103 2.83 10.84 -8.30
C VAL A 103 2.76 10.02 -9.57
N GLY A 104 1.55 9.75 -10.02
CA GLY A 104 1.27 9.02 -11.23
C GLY A 104 0.00 9.49 -11.89
N SER A 105 -0.44 8.74 -12.89
CA SER A 105 -1.72 8.95 -13.58
C SER A 105 -2.23 7.63 -14.14
N VAL A 106 -3.53 7.51 -14.24
CA VAL A 106 -4.17 6.44 -15.00
C VAL A 106 -4.93 7.04 -16.16
N ARG A 107 -4.62 6.58 -17.38
CA ARG A 107 -5.33 6.92 -18.60
C ARG A 107 -6.25 5.76 -18.96
N MET A 108 -7.54 6.05 -19.07
CA MET A 108 -8.56 5.07 -19.41
C MET A 108 -8.67 4.88 -20.94
N PRO A 109 -9.29 3.81 -21.44
CA PRO A 109 -9.48 3.58 -22.89
C PRO A 109 -10.21 4.72 -23.59
N ASN A 110 -11.11 5.43 -22.90
CA ASN A 110 -11.81 6.61 -23.42
C ASN A 110 -10.93 7.88 -23.50
N GLN A 111 -9.60 7.74 -23.33
CA GLN A 111 -8.58 8.80 -23.33
C GLN A 111 -8.64 9.76 -22.13
N GLN A 112 -9.57 9.61 -21.21
CA GLN A 112 -9.56 10.40 -19.97
C GLN A 112 -8.37 10.00 -19.09
N THR A 113 -7.69 11.00 -18.55
CA THR A 113 -6.52 10.80 -17.70
C THR A 113 -6.79 11.38 -16.30
N TYR A 114 -6.59 10.56 -15.30
CA TYR A 114 -6.81 10.91 -13.90
C TYR A 114 -5.49 10.94 -13.16
N PRO A 115 -5.18 12.04 -12.45
CA PRO A 115 -3.98 12.12 -11.63
C PRO A 115 -4.12 11.24 -10.39
N LEU A 116 -3.01 10.60 -10.01
CA LEU A 116 -2.89 9.80 -8.81
C LEU A 116 -1.74 10.35 -7.96
N SER A 117 -1.94 10.47 -6.67
CA SER A 117 -0.87 10.88 -5.76
C SER A 117 -1.07 10.23 -4.40
N VAL A 118 0.03 9.76 -3.82
CA VAL A 118 0.07 9.13 -2.50
C VAL A 118 1.25 9.67 -1.72
N LYS A 119 1.04 9.95 -0.43
CA LYS A 119 2.08 10.36 0.52
C LYS A 119 2.06 9.43 1.73
N ILE A 120 3.18 8.77 1.97
CA ILE A 120 3.39 7.90 3.13
C ILE A 120 4.41 8.54 4.04
N ARG A 121 4.17 8.46 5.36
CA ARG A 121 5.10 8.96 6.38
C ARG A 121 5.34 7.88 7.42
N ARG A 122 6.60 7.77 7.88
CA ARG A 122 7.03 6.87 8.95
C ARG A 122 8.02 7.58 9.85
N THR A 123 7.94 7.32 11.14
CA THR A 123 8.97 7.76 12.09
C THR A 123 10.08 6.70 12.15
N PHE A 124 11.32 7.16 12.17
CA PHE A 124 12.51 6.35 12.28
C PHE A 124 13.44 6.93 13.35
N PHE A 125 13.88 6.09 14.29
CA PHE A 125 14.83 6.50 15.32
C PHE A 125 16.24 6.08 14.91
N ASP A 126 17.04 7.07 14.53
CA ASP A 126 18.42 6.90 14.14
C ASP A 126 19.35 6.83 15.37
N ASN A 127 20.34 5.94 15.32
CA ASN A 127 21.34 5.79 16.36
C ASN A 127 22.71 5.53 15.75
N SER A 128 23.61 6.52 15.82
CA SER A 128 24.95 6.46 15.24
C SER A 128 25.83 5.33 15.76
N ARG A 129 25.53 4.78 16.98
CA ARG A 129 26.30 3.64 17.52
C ARG A 129 25.97 2.30 16.87
N ALA A 130 24.87 2.19 16.16
CA ALA A 130 24.41 0.96 15.51
C ALA A 130 24.12 1.22 14.01
N ALA A 131 24.99 1.96 13.33
CA ALA A 131 24.76 2.49 12.00
C ALA A 131 24.35 1.40 10.96
N LEU A 132 25.02 0.25 10.95
CA LEU A 132 24.70 -0.85 10.03
C LEU A 132 23.30 -1.45 10.31
N ALA A 133 22.99 -1.72 11.58
CA ALA A 133 21.68 -2.24 11.94
C ALA A 133 20.57 -1.21 11.62
N LYS A 134 20.83 0.08 11.82
CA LYS A 134 19.90 1.17 11.53
C LYS A 134 19.72 1.41 10.03
N SER A 135 20.73 1.21 9.21
CA SER A 135 20.56 1.27 7.75
C SER A 135 19.69 0.13 7.22
N ALA A 136 19.87 -1.09 7.74
CA ALA A 136 19.00 -2.23 7.41
C ALA A 136 17.55 -2.00 7.86
N GLU A 137 17.34 -1.50 9.09
CA GLU A 137 16.00 -1.15 9.58
C GLU A 137 15.33 -0.08 8.71
N LYS A 138 16.07 0.97 8.32
CA LYS A 138 15.57 2.00 7.41
C LYS A 138 15.13 1.41 6.08
N GLU A 139 15.89 0.49 5.50
CA GLU A 139 15.55 -0.15 4.23
C GLU A 139 14.27 -0.99 4.33
N VAL A 140 14.08 -1.73 5.43
CA VAL A 140 12.83 -2.47 5.69
C VAL A 140 11.64 -1.51 5.76
N ILE A 141 11.78 -0.38 6.47
CA ILE A 141 10.73 0.64 6.55
C ILE A 141 10.44 1.24 5.16
N MET A 142 11.48 1.53 4.37
CA MET A 142 11.30 2.06 3.00
C MET A 142 10.57 1.07 2.10
N ASN A 143 10.86 -0.22 2.19
CA ASN A 143 10.17 -1.26 1.43
C ASN A 143 8.69 -1.36 1.83
N ASP A 144 8.37 -1.32 3.14
CA ASP A 144 6.98 -1.26 3.61
C ASP A 144 6.24 -0.02 3.09
N MET A 145 6.91 1.15 3.10
CA MET A 145 6.34 2.40 2.57
C MET A 145 6.03 2.29 1.07
N ARG A 146 6.92 1.67 0.27
CA ARG A 146 6.71 1.45 -1.17
C ARG A 146 5.51 0.52 -1.42
N GLU A 147 5.43 -0.60 -0.69
CA GLU A 147 4.30 -1.52 -0.78
C GLU A 147 2.98 -0.86 -0.36
N GLN A 148 3.00 -0.08 0.71
CA GLN A 148 1.82 0.67 1.15
C GLN A 148 1.39 1.72 0.11
N ALA A 149 2.35 2.43 -0.49
CA ALA A 149 2.06 3.41 -1.54
C ALA A 149 1.43 2.73 -2.77
N ALA A 150 1.95 1.58 -3.18
CA ALA A 150 1.41 0.81 -4.29
C ALA A 150 -0.03 0.35 -4.02
N ARG A 151 -0.32 -0.19 -2.82
CA ARG A 151 -1.69 -0.55 -2.41
C ARG A 151 -2.64 0.65 -2.46
N GLN A 152 -2.21 1.80 -1.94
CA GLN A 152 -3.05 3.01 -1.95
C GLN A 152 -3.27 3.56 -3.37
N LEU A 153 -2.28 3.47 -4.27
CA LEU A 153 -2.45 3.85 -5.68
C LEU A 153 -3.48 2.97 -6.38
N ILE A 154 -3.44 1.64 -6.17
CA ILE A 154 -4.44 0.71 -6.71
C ILE A 154 -5.81 1.04 -6.15
N SER A 155 -5.93 1.27 -4.83
CA SER A 155 -7.20 1.65 -4.21
C SER A 155 -7.79 2.92 -4.80
N LYS A 156 -6.96 3.96 -5.03
CA LYS A 156 -7.40 5.20 -5.67
C LYS A 156 -7.83 4.98 -7.12
N MET A 157 -7.09 4.16 -7.87
CA MET A 157 -7.43 3.82 -9.25
C MET A 157 -8.79 3.12 -9.34
N VAL A 158 -9.07 2.18 -8.43
CA VAL A 158 -10.38 1.50 -8.33
C VAL A 158 -11.49 2.47 -7.98
N ALA A 159 -11.25 3.39 -7.03
CA ALA A 159 -12.23 4.38 -6.61
C ALA A 159 -12.63 5.35 -7.74
N LEU A 160 -11.70 5.71 -8.64
CA LEU A 160 -12.01 6.56 -9.79
C LEU A 160 -13.06 5.93 -10.73
N GLN A 161 -13.02 4.61 -10.90
CA GLN A 161 -13.97 3.89 -11.74
C GLN A 161 -15.42 4.00 -11.22
N HIS A 162 -15.61 4.05 -9.89
CA HIS A 162 -16.94 4.20 -9.29
C HIS A 162 -17.51 5.61 -9.41
N GLN A 163 -16.69 6.61 -9.75
CA GLN A 163 -17.16 8.00 -9.94
C GLN A 163 -17.56 8.31 -11.39
N THR A 164 -17.22 7.42 -12.32
CA THR A 164 -17.45 7.61 -13.77
C THR A 164 -18.63 6.76 -14.30
N GLN A 165 -19.29 6.02 -13.45
CA GLN A 165 -20.57 5.35 -13.73
C GLN A 165 -21.74 6.17 -13.18
#